data_f04a1bf83d7c060d476f7099929ed10e
#
_entry.id   f04a1bf83d7c060d476f7099929ed10e
#
_cell.length_a   1.000
_cell.length_b   1.000
_cell.length_c   1.000
_cell.angle_alpha   90.00
_cell.angle_beta   90.00
_cell.angle_gamma   90.00
#
_symmetry.space_group_name_H-M   'P 1'
#
loop_
_entity.id
_entity.type
_entity.pdbx_description
1 polymer ?
#
loop_
_entity_poly.entity_id
_entity_poly.type
_entity_poly.pdbx_seq_one_letter_code
_entity_poly.pdbx_strand_id
1 'polypeptide(L)'
;EYKESIDEMKHADQIIARILFLEGLPNVQDMNKVMIGEEPEECLNCDLKLEEKACEDLKNAISDCDKLKDYVSRDLFISILESEEEHVDVIETHLVLLKKVGKVNWLQSQI
;
A
#
# COMPACT_ATOMS: atom_id res chain seq x y z
N GLU A 1 4.47 -1.60 11.40
CA GLU A 1 3.38 -0.67 11.09
C GLU A 1 3.83 0.77 10.99
N TYR A 2 4.66 1.22 11.93
CA TYR A 2 5.25 2.56 11.81
C TYR A 2 6.07 2.68 10.53
N LYS A 3 6.82 1.65 10.18
CA LYS A 3 7.59 1.60 8.94
C LYS A 3 6.68 1.68 7.71
N GLU A 4 5.56 0.95 7.73
CA GLU A 4 4.59 0.96 6.63
C GLU A 4 3.98 2.35 6.45
N SER A 5 3.65 3.02 7.55
CA SER A 5 3.13 4.38 7.49
C SER A 5 4.11 5.35 6.85
N ILE A 6 5.40 5.23 7.18
CA ILE A 6 6.44 6.06 6.58
C ILE A 6 6.61 5.72 5.10
N ASP A 7 6.59 4.42 4.74
CA ASP A 7 6.67 3.99 3.34
C ASP A 7 5.53 4.57 2.52
N GLU A 8 4.30 4.54 3.05
CA GLU A 8 3.13 5.09 2.38
C GLU A 8 3.25 6.60 2.17
N MET A 9 3.78 7.33 3.15
CA MET A 9 4.04 8.76 3.00
C MET A 9 5.06 9.04 1.91
N LYS A 10 6.12 8.24 1.86
CA LYS A 10 7.15 8.38 0.82
C LYS A 10 6.58 8.09 -0.56
N HIS A 11 5.75 7.05 -0.69
CA HIS A 11 5.08 6.72 -1.94
C HIS A 11 4.17 7.85 -2.39
N ALA A 12 3.38 8.40 -1.47
CA ALA A 12 2.50 9.53 -1.76
C ALA A 12 3.29 10.74 -2.24
N ASP A 13 4.39 11.07 -1.55
CA ASP A 13 5.24 12.19 -1.93
C ASP A 13 5.85 12.01 -3.31
N GLN A 14 6.31 10.80 -3.62
CA GLN A 14 6.89 10.49 -4.93
C GLN A 14 5.84 10.61 -6.04
N ILE A 15 4.64 10.12 -5.81
CA ILE A 15 3.55 10.21 -6.79
C ILE A 15 3.14 11.66 -6.99
N ILE A 16 3.00 12.43 -5.92
CA ILE A 16 2.65 13.85 -5.98
C ILE A 16 3.73 14.62 -6.76
N ALA A 17 4.99 14.38 -6.46
CA ALA A 17 6.10 15.01 -7.15
C ALA A 17 6.07 14.69 -8.66
N ARG A 18 5.77 13.45 -9.03
CA ARG A 18 5.67 13.07 -10.44
C ARG A 18 4.48 13.73 -11.14
N ILE A 19 3.33 13.79 -10.47
CA ILE A 19 2.15 14.46 -11.00
C ILE A 19 2.41 15.94 -11.22
N LEU A 20 3.06 16.60 -10.26
CA LEU A 20 3.45 18.01 -10.38
C LEU A 20 4.43 18.21 -11.52
N PHE A 21 5.38 17.31 -11.68
CA PHE A 21 6.32 17.37 -12.80
C PHE A 21 5.59 17.29 -14.15
N LEU A 22 4.52 16.50 -14.22
CA LEU A 22 3.69 16.36 -15.42
C LEU A 22 2.62 17.44 -15.54
N GLU A 23 2.71 18.51 -14.72
CA GLU A 23 1.78 19.63 -14.69
C GLU A 23 0.35 19.26 -14.28
N GLY A 24 0.21 18.18 -13.48
CA GLY A 24 -1.07 17.77 -12.93
C GLY A 24 -1.26 18.30 -11.52
N LEU A 25 -2.53 18.38 -11.10
CA LEU A 25 -2.87 18.72 -9.71
C LEU A 25 -3.25 17.44 -8.97
N PRO A 26 -2.48 17.03 -7.94
CA PRO A 26 -2.78 15.80 -7.22
C PRO A 26 -4.02 15.94 -6.34
N ASN A 27 -4.81 14.86 -6.25
CA ASN A 27 -5.91 14.75 -5.32
C ASN A 27 -5.45 14.02 -4.06
N VAL A 28 -4.94 14.76 -3.09
CA VAL A 28 -4.36 14.19 -1.87
C VAL A 28 -5.40 13.47 -1.03
N GLN A 29 -6.67 13.89 -1.07
CA GLN A 29 -7.73 13.24 -0.29
C GLN A 29 -7.96 11.79 -0.70
N ASP A 30 -7.93 11.50 -1.99
CA ASP A 30 -8.07 10.12 -2.47
C ASP A 30 -6.88 9.25 -2.09
N MET A 31 -5.69 9.85 -2.00
CA MET A 31 -4.47 9.14 -1.64
C MET A 31 -4.39 8.80 -0.16
N ASN A 32 -5.11 9.53 0.68
CA ASN A 32 -5.07 9.37 2.15
C ASN A 32 -6.32 8.74 2.74
N LYS A 33 -7.10 8.06 1.92
CA LYS A 33 -8.30 7.39 2.40
C LYS A 33 -7.91 6.23 3.32
N VAL A 34 -8.44 6.23 4.55
CA VAL A 34 -8.13 5.23 5.57
C VAL A 34 -9.39 4.48 5.98
N MET A 35 -9.28 3.16 6.11
CA MET A 35 -10.30 2.30 6.71
C MET A 35 -9.84 1.95 8.13
N ILE A 36 -10.74 2.07 9.11
CA ILE A 36 -10.41 1.82 10.51
C ILE A 36 -11.21 0.62 11.02
N GLY A 37 -10.52 -0.40 11.51
CA GLY A 37 -11.11 -1.54 12.19
C GLY A 37 -10.85 -1.47 13.69
N GLU A 38 -11.70 -2.06 14.50
CA GLU A 38 -11.59 -2.08 15.97
C GLU A 38 -10.83 -3.30 16.49
N GLU A 39 -10.92 -4.43 15.80
CA GLU A 39 -10.27 -5.68 16.18
C GLU A 39 -9.02 -5.91 15.33
N PRO A 40 -8.00 -6.59 15.87
CA PRO A 40 -6.78 -6.85 15.10
C PRO A 40 -7.02 -7.53 13.76
N GLU A 41 -7.88 -8.55 13.72
CA GLU A 41 -8.21 -9.22 12.48
C GLU A 41 -8.91 -8.28 11.50
N GLU A 42 -9.84 -7.47 12.01
CA GLU A 42 -10.55 -6.50 11.20
C GLU A 42 -9.61 -5.44 10.65
N CYS A 43 -8.69 -4.92 11.48
CA CYS A 43 -7.69 -3.96 11.04
C CYS A 43 -6.79 -4.55 9.95
N LEU A 44 -6.32 -5.78 10.12
CA LEU A 44 -5.47 -6.43 9.13
C LEU A 44 -6.22 -6.68 7.82
N ASN A 45 -7.50 -7.06 7.90
CA ASN A 45 -8.29 -7.26 6.70
C ASN A 45 -8.58 -5.95 5.97
N CYS A 46 -8.80 -4.87 6.71
CA CYS A 46 -8.95 -3.54 6.11
C CYS A 46 -7.66 -3.10 5.42
N ASP A 47 -6.53 -3.28 6.09
CA ASP A 47 -5.22 -2.95 5.52
C ASP A 47 -4.95 -3.79 4.25
N LEU A 48 -5.29 -5.08 4.30
CA LEU A 48 -5.10 -5.97 3.15
C LEU A 48 -5.90 -5.49 1.95
N LYS A 49 -7.16 -5.10 2.16
CA LYS A 49 -8.00 -4.58 1.07
C LYS A 49 -7.42 -3.32 0.46
N LEU A 50 -6.91 -2.41 1.30
CA LEU A 50 -6.29 -1.17 0.82
C LEU A 50 -5.04 -1.47 -0.01
N GLU A 51 -4.18 -2.38 0.48
CA GLU A 51 -2.96 -2.75 -0.22
C GLU A 51 -3.25 -3.48 -1.54
N GLU A 52 -4.23 -4.39 -1.55
CA GLU A 52 -4.64 -5.07 -2.77
C GLU A 52 -5.18 -4.10 -3.81
N LYS A 53 -5.97 -3.12 -3.38
CA LYS A 53 -6.48 -2.07 -4.26
C LYS A 53 -5.35 -1.22 -4.80
N ALA A 54 -4.41 -0.85 -3.96
CA ALA A 54 -3.24 -0.08 -4.36
C ALA A 54 -2.40 -0.85 -5.39
N CYS A 55 -2.19 -2.15 -5.18
CA CYS A 55 -1.47 -2.99 -6.13
C CYS A 55 -2.17 -3.06 -7.48
N GLU A 56 -3.49 -3.22 -7.47
CA GLU A 56 -4.28 -3.25 -8.71
C GLU A 56 -4.17 -1.92 -9.46
N ASP A 57 -4.33 -0.81 -8.76
CA ASP A 57 -4.23 0.51 -9.34
C ASP A 57 -2.84 0.77 -9.92
N LEU A 58 -1.80 0.34 -9.21
CA LEU A 58 -0.42 0.46 -9.69
C LEU A 58 -0.19 -0.36 -10.96
N LYS A 59 -0.71 -1.58 -11.02
CA LYS A 59 -0.59 -2.42 -12.22
C LYS A 59 -1.25 -1.77 -13.43
N ASN A 60 -2.41 -1.16 -13.22
CA ASN A 60 -3.12 -0.45 -14.29
C ASN A 60 -2.34 0.78 -14.73
N ALA A 61 -1.79 1.54 -13.77
CA ALA A 61 -0.97 2.71 -14.07
C ALA A 61 0.30 2.33 -14.84
N ILE A 62 0.95 1.24 -14.44
CA ILE A 62 2.15 0.73 -15.12
C ILE A 62 1.82 0.37 -16.58
N SER A 63 0.70 -0.30 -16.80
CA SER A 63 0.25 -0.65 -18.14
C SER A 63 0.01 0.59 -19.00
N ASP A 64 -0.64 1.60 -18.42
CA ASP A 64 -0.91 2.86 -19.13
C ASP A 64 0.38 3.61 -19.45
N CYS A 65 1.32 3.67 -18.51
CA CYS A 65 2.63 4.30 -18.73
C CYS A 65 3.39 3.60 -19.86
N ASP A 66 3.32 2.29 -19.90
CA ASP A 66 3.99 1.51 -20.94
C ASP A 66 3.41 1.83 -22.32
N LYS A 67 2.08 1.92 -22.43
CA LYS A 67 1.39 2.29 -23.67
C LYS A 67 1.76 3.69 -24.15
N LEU A 68 1.90 4.62 -23.21
CA LEU A 68 2.27 6.01 -23.48
C LEU A 68 3.77 6.22 -23.63
N LYS A 69 4.56 5.18 -23.43
CA LYS A 69 6.02 5.21 -23.46
C LYS A 69 6.60 6.16 -22.39
N ASP A 70 5.89 6.35 -21.27
CA ASP A 70 6.39 7.08 -20.11
C ASP A 70 7.12 6.10 -19.18
N TYR A 71 8.33 5.75 -19.57
CA TYR A 71 9.11 4.74 -18.87
C TYR A 71 9.61 5.20 -17.50
N VAL A 72 9.78 6.50 -17.30
CA VAL A 72 10.20 7.04 -16.00
C VAL A 72 9.10 6.87 -14.96
N SER A 73 7.87 7.21 -15.31
CA SER A 73 6.73 6.98 -14.41
C SER A 73 6.46 5.50 -14.21
N ARG A 74 6.60 4.69 -15.26
CA ARG A 74 6.45 3.24 -15.17
C ARG A 74 7.42 2.67 -14.15
N ASP A 75 8.68 3.04 -14.20
CA ASP A 75 9.71 2.52 -13.29
C ASP A 75 9.46 2.95 -11.85
N LEU A 76 8.98 4.18 -11.64
CA LEU A 76 8.57 4.64 -10.32
C LEU A 76 7.43 3.77 -9.78
N PHE A 77 6.39 3.54 -10.56
CA PHE A 77 5.24 2.73 -10.13
C PHE A 77 5.62 1.26 -9.89
N ILE A 78 6.55 0.72 -10.68
CA ILE A 78 7.06 -0.64 -10.46
C ILE A 78 7.76 -0.72 -9.10
N SER A 79 8.59 0.26 -8.76
CA SER A 79 9.26 0.31 -7.46
C SER A 79 8.26 0.36 -6.30
N ILE A 80 7.22 1.16 -6.43
CA ILE A 80 6.17 1.26 -5.41
C ILE A 80 5.38 -0.05 -5.33
N LEU A 81 5.06 -0.67 -6.47
CA LEU A 81 4.35 -1.95 -6.50
C LEU A 81 5.13 -3.04 -5.77
N GLU A 82 6.44 -3.11 -5.96
CA GLU A 82 7.27 -4.07 -5.24
C GLU A 82 7.16 -3.90 -3.72
N SER A 83 7.19 -2.66 -3.25
CA SER A 83 7.03 -2.34 -1.83
C SER A 83 5.63 -2.73 -1.33
N GLU A 84 4.59 -2.43 -2.11
CA GLU A 84 3.21 -2.76 -1.72
C GLU A 84 2.98 -4.28 -1.67
N GLU A 85 3.60 -5.03 -2.57
CA GLU A 85 3.52 -6.50 -2.54
C GLU A 85 4.19 -7.08 -1.30
N GLU A 86 5.28 -6.48 -0.83
CA GLU A 86 5.89 -6.86 0.45
C GLU A 86 4.95 -6.59 1.62
N HIS A 87 4.24 -5.47 1.62
CA HIS A 87 3.25 -5.14 2.65
C HIS A 87 2.12 -6.16 2.67
N VAL A 88 1.62 -6.56 1.50
CA VAL A 88 0.58 -7.60 1.39
C VAL A 88 1.06 -8.90 2.02
N ASP A 89 2.28 -9.31 1.70
CA ASP A 89 2.86 -10.55 2.23
C ASP A 89 2.97 -10.51 3.76
N VAL A 90 3.40 -9.40 4.32
CA VAL A 90 3.49 -9.21 5.78
C VAL A 90 2.10 -9.30 6.41
N ILE A 91 1.10 -8.63 5.85
CA ILE A 91 -0.27 -8.65 6.37
C ILE A 91 -0.84 -10.07 6.32
N GLU A 92 -0.66 -10.77 5.21
CA GLU A 92 -1.14 -12.15 5.07
C GLU A 92 -0.47 -13.08 6.09
N THR A 93 0.82 -12.88 6.35
CA THR A 93 1.55 -13.65 7.36
C THR A 93 0.96 -13.41 8.74
N HIS A 94 0.67 -12.17 9.10
CA HIS A 94 0.03 -11.84 10.39
C HIS A 94 -1.37 -12.44 10.50
N LEU A 95 -2.14 -12.43 9.43
CA LEU A 95 -3.47 -13.04 9.43
C LEU A 95 -3.40 -14.54 9.66
N VAL A 96 -2.46 -15.23 9.03
CA VAL A 96 -2.26 -16.66 9.23
C VAL A 96 -1.85 -16.94 10.68
N LEU A 97 -0.93 -16.15 11.22
CA LEU A 97 -0.46 -16.31 12.60
C LEU A 97 -1.60 -16.08 13.60
N LEU A 98 -2.41 -15.05 13.39
CA LEU A 98 -3.55 -14.73 14.24
C LEU A 98 -4.54 -15.90 14.30
N LYS A 99 -4.82 -16.53 13.17
CA LYS A 99 -5.71 -17.69 13.11
C LYS A 99 -5.15 -18.91 13.84
N LYS A 100 -3.82 -19.11 13.77
CA LYS A 100 -3.20 -20.28 14.38
C LYS A 100 -3.08 -20.16 15.90
N VAL A 101 -2.70 -18.98 16.41
CA VAL A 101 -2.37 -18.80 17.84
C VAL A 101 -3.45 -18.07 18.63
N GLY A 102 -4.44 -17.49 17.94
CA GLY A 102 -5.49 -16.72 18.57
C GLY A 102 -5.07 -15.31 18.89
N LYS A 103 -6.08 -14.46 19.13
CA LYS A 103 -5.91 -13.01 19.29
C LYS A 103 -4.94 -12.65 20.45
N VAL A 104 -5.12 -13.29 21.61
CA VAL A 104 -4.32 -12.95 22.79
C VAL A 104 -2.84 -13.24 22.54
N ASN A 105 -2.53 -14.41 22.00
CA ASN A 105 -1.15 -14.80 21.74
C ASN A 105 -0.53 -13.94 20.64
N TRP A 106 -1.30 -13.58 19.64
CA TRP A 106 -0.83 -12.69 18.59
C TRP A 106 -0.48 -11.32 19.15
N LEU A 107 -1.35 -10.74 19.99
CA LEU A 107 -1.10 -9.44 20.63
C LEU A 107 0.16 -9.47 21.51
N GLN A 108 0.38 -10.57 22.23
CA GLN A 108 1.58 -10.73 23.05
C GLN A 108 2.85 -10.78 22.18
N SER A 109 2.77 -11.37 20.99
CA SER A 109 3.92 -11.46 20.07
C SER A 109 4.34 -10.10 19.51
N GLN A 110 3.49 -9.09 19.59
CA GLN A 110 3.78 -7.74 19.09
C GLN A 110 4.45 -6.84 20.15
N ILE A 111 4.56 -7.30 21.39
CA ILE A 111 5.22 -6.56 22.47
C ILE A 111 6.74 -6.87 22.52
#